data_70358603d0d3f525a87e110c16c7481a
#
_entry.id   70358603d0d3f525a87e110c16c7481a
#
_cell.length_a   1.000
_cell.length_b   1.000
_cell.length_c   1.000
_cell.angle_alpha   90.00
_cell.angle_beta   90.00
_cell.angle_gamma   90.00
#
_symmetry.space_group_name_H-M   'P 1'
#
loop_
_entity.id
_entity.type
_entity.pdbx_description
1 polymer ?
#
loop_
_entity_poly.entity_id
_entity_poly.type
_entity_poly.pdbx_seq_one_letter_code
_entity_poly.pdbx_strand_id
1 'polypeptide(L)'
;EFFVHGALCVCYSGQCYLSEHIAGRSANRGACIQACRSRYDLTDGSGRILVRDKALLSLKDYNLRNRLEELADAGITSFKIEGRLKNSSYVRNVVRDYSLAIDEIISRRDYVRGSFGSIAGGFTPDTCKTFNRGYTELYLDGIKGKWACMDAAKSMGEEIGTVGSLNKDKSSITLRLTGKTTVLRNGDGFSFVAADGSVCGFRGDVCNGNSIRCKSTPELFIGARIFRNIDTAFEKEMDRKPCTRE
;
A
#
# COMPACT_ATOMS: atom_id res chain seq x y z
N GLU A 1 -10.66 -14.40 -16.40
CA GLU A 1 -10.10 -13.23 -15.70
C GLU A 1 -9.90 -13.53 -14.22
N PHE A 2 -8.75 -13.13 -13.67
CA PHE A 2 -8.42 -13.30 -12.26
C PHE A 2 -7.96 -11.96 -11.66
N PHE A 3 -8.42 -11.62 -10.44
CA PHE A 3 -7.98 -10.43 -9.72
C PHE A 3 -6.61 -10.67 -9.10
N VAL A 4 -5.62 -9.85 -9.45
CA VAL A 4 -4.23 -10.07 -9.05
C VAL A 4 -3.61 -8.94 -8.24
N HIS A 5 -4.18 -7.72 -8.28
CA HIS A 5 -3.62 -6.59 -7.54
C HIS A 5 -4.67 -5.56 -7.15
N GLY A 6 -4.61 -5.13 -5.89
CA GLY A 6 -5.42 -4.02 -5.38
C GLY A 6 -6.17 -4.31 -4.09
N ALA A 7 -7.13 -3.46 -3.76
CA ALA A 7 -7.86 -3.50 -2.50
C ALA A 7 -8.76 -4.72 -2.40
N LEU A 8 -8.55 -5.55 -1.38
CA LEU A 8 -9.41 -6.66 -1.04
C LEU A 8 -10.66 -6.19 -0.26
N CYS A 9 -11.77 -6.90 -0.46
CA CYS A 9 -12.97 -6.79 0.34
C CYS A 9 -12.96 -7.86 1.44
N VAL A 10 -13.28 -7.49 2.68
CA VAL A 10 -13.41 -8.45 3.79
C VAL A 10 -14.65 -9.33 3.63
N CYS A 11 -15.63 -8.87 2.88
CA CYS A 11 -16.91 -9.53 2.70
C CYS A 11 -16.89 -10.48 1.51
N TYR A 12 -17.71 -11.52 1.57
CA TYR A 12 -18.02 -12.34 0.41
C TYR A 12 -18.73 -11.50 -0.65
N SER A 13 -18.36 -11.66 -1.92
CA SER A 13 -18.85 -10.83 -3.02
C SER A 13 -20.39 -10.84 -3.10
N GLY A 14 -20.99 -9.65 -3.16
CA GLY A 14 -22.44 -9.48 -3.25
C GLY A 14 -23.20 -9.71 -1.94
N GLN A 15 -22.52 -9.91 -0.81
CA GLN A 15 -23.15 -10.19 0.49
C GLN A 15 -22.68 -9.26 1.61
N CYS A 16 -22.36 -8.01 1.29
CA CYS A 16 -22.01 -7.01 2.28
C CYS A 16 -23.22 -6.18 2.70
N TYR A 17 -23.60 -6.29 3.97
CA TYR A 17 -24.70 -5.52 4.57
C TYR A 17 -24.20 -4.44 5.53
N LEU A 18 -22.89 -4.33 5.75
CA LEU A 18 -22.31 -3.40 6.72
C LEU A 18 -22.61 -1.93 6.38
N SER A 19 -22.47 -1.53 5.12
CA SER A 19 -22.78 -0.17 4.66
C SER A 19 -24.28 0.15 4.79
N GLU A 20 -25.13 -0.82 4.52
CA GLU A 20 -26.59 -0.69 4.64
C GLU A 20 -27.00 -0.54 6.10
N HIS A 21 -26.47 -1.37 6.98
CA HIS A 21 -26.73 -1.31 8.41
C HIS A 21 -26.32 0.03 9.04
N ILE A 22 -25.11 0.54 8.67
CA ILE A 22 -24.56 1.76 9.29
C ILE A 22 -25.13 3.05 8.67
N ALA A 23 -25.39 3.08 7.37
CA ALA A 23 -25.67 4.31 6.63
C ALA A 23 -26.83 4.20 5.63
N GLY A 24 -27.61 3.12 5.62
CA GLY A 24 -28.68 2.90 4.65
C GLY A 24 -28.21 2.81 3.18
N ARG A 25 -26.91 2.53 2.93
CA ARG A 25 -26.31 2.51 1.59
C ARG A 25 -25.88 1.11 1.21
N SER A 26 -26.43 0.57 0.13
CA SER A 26 -26.09 -0.79 -0.30
C SER A 26 -24.71 -0.87 -0.98
N ALA A 27 -23.74 -1.51 -0.30
CA ALA A 27 -22.43 -1.80 -0.87
C ALA A 27 -22.53 -2.74 -2.08
N ASN A 28 -23.50 -3.64 -2.11
CA ASN A 28 -23.73 -4.58 -3.20
C ASN A 28 -24.22 -3.89 -4.49
N ARG A 29 -24.69 -2.63 -4.38
CA ARG A 29 -25.10 -1.77 -5.48
C ARG A 29 -24.13 -0.62 -5.76
N GLY A 30 -22.85 -0.75 -5.37
CA GLY A 30 -21.80 0.23 -5.61
C GLY A 30 -21.72 1.38 -4.63
N ALA A 31 -22.59 1.46 -3.59
CA ALA A 31 -22.62 2.54 -2.61
C ALA A 31 -21.86 2.21 -1.31
N CYS A 32 -20.73 1.50 -1.41
CA CYS A 32 -19.89 1.12 -0.30
C CYS A 32 -19.31 2.35 0.42
N ILE A 33 -19.50 2.47 1.74
CA ILE A 33 -18.90 3.51 2.59
C ILE A 33 -17.53 3.11 3.17
N GLN A 34 -17.04 1.92 2.84
CA GLN A 34 -15.78 1.37 3.36
C GLN A 34 -15.73 1.26 4.89
N ALA A 35 -16.84 0.97 5.56
CA ALA A 35 -16.91 0.83 7.01
C ALA A 35 -15.91 -0.21 7.55
N CYS A 36 -15.59 -1.27 6.80
CA CYS A 36 -14.55 -2.24 7.16
C CYS A 36 -13.13 -1.63 7.26
N ARG A 37 -12.94 -0.38 6.82
CA ARG A 37 -11.70 0.40 6.96
C ARG A 37 -11.75 1.39 8.11
N SER A 38 -12.82 1.39 8.90
CA SER A 38 -12.94 2.18 10.12
C SER A 38 -12.29 1.45 11.31
N ARG A 39 -12.11 2.18 12.39
CA ARG A 39 -11.57 1.64 13.64
C ARG A 39 -12.72 1.23 14.55
N TYR A 40 -12.54 0.13 15.26
CA TYR A 40 -13.55 -0.50 16.12
C TYR A 40 -12.93 -0.98 17.42
N ASP A 41 -13.73 -1.03 18.45
CA ASP A 41 -13.44 -1.77 19.67
C ASP A 41 -13.95 -3.22 19.51
N LEU A 42 -13.16 -4.20 19.92
CA LEU A 42 -13.60 -5.57 20.08
C LEU A 42 -13.98 -5.80 21.54
N THR A 43 -15.22 -6.21 21.79
CA THR A 43 -15.73 -6.51 23.12
C THR A 43 -16.12 -7.97 23.24
N ASP A 44 -16.04 -8.54 24.45
CA ASP A 44 -16.64 -9.83 24.77
C ASP A 44 -18.12 -9.71 25.09
N GLY A 45 -18.79 -10.85 25.35
CA GLY A 45 -20.23 -10.90 25.65
C GLY A 45 -20.63 -10.17 26.94
N SER A 46 -19.71 -9.82 27.83
CA SER A 46 -19.92 -9.00 29.01
C SER A 46 -19.74 -7.50 28.79
N GLY A 47 -19.34 -7.10 27.55
CA GLY A 47 -19.03 -5.71 27.22
C GLY A 47 -17.60 -5.27 27.56
N ARG A 48 -16.75 -6.16 28.06
CA ARG A 48 -15.33 -5.85 28.33
C ARG A 48 -14.57 -5.68 27.00
N ILE A 49 -13.83 -4.57 26.87
CA ILE A 49 -13.02 -4.29 25.68
C ILE A 49 -11.78 -5.20 25.68
N LEU A 50 -11.67 -6.04 24.67
CA LEU A 50 -10.52 -6.92 24.41
C LEU A 50 -9.46 -6.23 23.55
N VAL A 51 -9.89 -5.46 22.54
CA VAL A 51 -9.03 -4.67 21.65
C VAL A 51 -9.69 -3.31 21.44
N ARG A 52 -8.94 -2.23 21.64
CA ARG A 52 -9.46 -0.87 21.53
C ARG A 52 -8.98 -0.19 20.27
N ASP A 53 -9.89 0.47 19.57
CA ASP A 53 -9.66 1.43 18.50
C ASP A 53 -8.67 0.91 17.43
N LYS A 54 -8.98 -0.23 16.80
CA LYS A 54 -8.19 -0.85 15.74
C LYS A 54 -9.01 -1.04 14.46
N ALA A 55 -8.30 -1.07 13.32
CA ALA A 55 -8.90 -1.35 12.01
C ALA A 55 -9.11 -2.87 11.83
N LEU A 56 -9.94 -3.46 12.69
CA LEU A 56 -10.08 -4.91 12.88
C LEU A 56 -10.48 -5.68 11.62
N LEU A 57 -11.20 -5.03 10.70
CA LEU A 57 -11.70 -5.62 9.46
C LEU A 57 -10.89 -5.21 8.22
N SER A 58 -9.78 -4.46 8.41
CA SER A 58 -9.00 -3.93 7.29
C SER A 58 -8.03 -4.98 6.76
N LEU A 59 -8.29 -5.48 5.56
CA LEU A 59 -7.37 -6.36 4.84
C LEU A 59 -6.21 -5.57 4.23
N LYS A 60 -5.06 -6.23 4.10
CA LYS A 60 -3.97 -5.82 3.22
C LYS A 60 -4.42 -5.83 1.76
N ASP A 61 -3.67 -5.17 0.91
CA ASP A 61 -3.93 -5.18 -0.52
C ASP A 61 -3.40 -6.49 -1.16
N TYR A 62 -4.12 -6.96 -2.19
CA TYR A 62 -3.74 -8.17 -2.90
C TYR A 62 -2.55 -7.88 -3.81
N ASN A 63 -1.58 -8.78 -3.86
CA ASN A 63 -0.46 -8.70 -4.79
C ASN A 63 0.01 -10.11 -5.16
N LEU A 64 -0.31 -10.53 -6.38
CA LEU A 64 0.07 -11.82 -6.95
C LEU A 64 1.08 -11.68 -8.09
N ARG A 65 1.88 -10.62 -8.10
CA ARG A 65 2.89 -10.40 -9.14
C ARG A 65 3.82 -11.60 -9.29
N ASN A 66 4.22 -12.21 -8.18
CA ASN A 66 5.14 -13.35 -8.19
C ASN A 66 4.46 -14.70 -8.48
N ARG A 67 3.13 -14.71 -8.61
CA ARG A 67 2.31 -15.89 -8.88
C ARG A 67 1.72 -15.91 -10.30
N LEU A 68 2.08 -14.92 -11.14
CA LEU A 68 1.49 -14.76 -12.48
C LEU A 68 1.73 -15.97 -13.38
N GLU A 69 2.92 -16.56 -13.31
CA GLU A 69 3.25 -17.76 -14.11
C GLU A 69 2.40 -18.96 -13.70
N GLU A 70 2.29 -19.21 -12.40
CA GLU A 70 1.45 -20.28 -11.86
C GLU A 70 -0.03 -20.08 -12.25
N LEU A 71 -0.53 -18.86 -12.20
CA LEU A 71 -1.88 -18.54 -12.64
C LEU A 71 -2.06 -18.75 -14.16
N ALA A 72 -1.06 -18.38 -14.95
CA ALA A 72 -1.08 -18.63 -16.39
C ALA A 72 -1.07 -20.15 -16.71
N ASP A 73 -0.21 -20.93 -16.03
CA ASP A 73 -0.16 -22.38 -16.16
C ASP A 73 -1.49 -23.05 -15.73
N ALA A 74 -2.21 -22.45 -14.78
CA ALA A 74 -3.56 -22.87 -14.40
C ALA A 74 -4.66 -22.43 -15.39
N GLY A 75 -4.29 -21.80 -16.52
CA GLY A 75 -5.22 -21.41 -17.60
C GLY A 75 -5.82 -20.00 -17.42
N ILE A 76 -5.31 -19.16 -16.54
CA ILE A 76 -5.75 -17.76 -16.43
C ILE A 76 -5.12 -16.94 -17.54
N THR A 77 -5.96 -16.32 -18.38
CA THR A 77 -5.53 -15.56 -19.55
C THR A 77 -5.71 -14.04 -19.40
N SER A 78 -6.32 -13.58 -18.31
CA SER A 78 -6.57 -12.16 -18.05
C SER A 78 -6.34 -11.83 -16.57
N PHE A 79 -5.50 -10.84 -16.31
CA PHE A 79 -5.09 -10.40 -14.99
C PHE A 79 -5.67 -9.03 -14.67
N LYS A 80 -6.58 -8.97 -13.68
CA LYS A 80 -7.28 -7.73 -13.30
C LYS A 80 -6.52 -7.00 -12.19
N ILE A 81 -6.25 -5.71 -12.45
CA ILE A 81 -5.70 -4.76 -11.47
C ILE A 81 -6.80 -3.78 -11.05
N GLU A 82 -7.02 -3.60 -9.75
CA GLU A 82 -7.96 -2.61 -9.21
C GLU A 82 -7.23 -1.31 -8.88
N GLY A 83 -7.78 -0.18 -9.36
CA GLY A 83 -7.15 1.14 -9.16
C GLY A 83 -8.13 2.30 -9.24
N ARG A 84 -9.45 2.06 -9.20
CA ARG A 84 -10.51 3.05 -9.47
C ARG A 84 -10.38 4.36 -8.67
N LEU A 85 -9.98 4.30 -7.39
CA LEU A 85 -9.84 5.46 -6.51
C LEU A 85 -8.36 5.79 -6.23
N LYS A 86 -7.46 5.39 -7.12
CA LYS A 86 -6.03 5.62 -6.99
C LYS A 86 -5.57 6.74 -7.93
N ASN A 87 -4.47 7.39 -7.56
CA ASN A 87 -3.82 8.39 -8.41
C ASN A 87 -3.12 7.74 -9.62
N SER A 88 -2.73 8.57 -10.57
CA SER A 88 -2.03 8.13 -11.79
C SER A 88 -0.70 7.44 -11.50
N SER A 89 0.06 7.90 -10.51
CA SER A 89 1.32 7.30 -10.10
C SER A 89 1.16 5.84 -9.69
N TYR A 90 0.14 5.54 -8.88
CA TYR A 90 -0.19 4.16 -8.51
C TYR A 90 -0.50 3.30 -9.74
N VAL A 91 -1.36 3.79 -10.63
CA VAL A 91 -1.77 3.02 -11.82
C VAL A 91 -0.56 2.76 -12.71
N ARG A 92 0.24 3.79 -13.01
CA ARG A 92 1.45 3.68 -13.85
C ARG A 92 2.45 2.68 -13.25
N ASN A 93 2.70 2.77 -11.95
CA ASN A 93 3.66 1.94 -11.24
C ASN A 93 3.23 0.46 -11.24
N VAL A 94 2.00 0.17 -10.83
CA VAL A 94 1.49 -1.20 -10.77
C VAL A 94 1.39 -1.83 -12.17
N VAL A 95 0.82 -1.11 -13.14
CA VAL A 95 0.69 -1.63 -14.51
C VAL A 95 2.07 -1.91 -15.12
N ARG A 96 3.06 -1.03 -14.88
CA ARG A 96 4.42 -1.24 -15.36
C ARG A 96 5.05 -2.48 -14.75
N ASP A 97 4.90 -2.68 -13.43
CA ASP A 97 5.45 -3.85 -12.73
C ASP A 97 4.88 -5.17 -13.27
N TYR A 98 3.56 -5.22 -13.43
CA TYR A 98 2.89 -6.40 -14.00
C TYR A 98 3.22 -6.61 -15.47
N SER A 99 3.36 -5.53 -16.26
CA SER A 99 3.78 -5.64 -17.66
C SER A 99 5.15 -6.28 -17.80
N LEU A 100 6.13 -5.82 -17.01
CA LEU A 100 7.47 -6.37 -17.02
C LEU A 100 7.50 -7.83 -16.56
N ALA A 101 6.72 -8.18 -15.53
CA ALA A 101 6.61 -9.56 -15.08
C ALA A 101 6.02 -10.48 -16.16
N ILE A 102 5.03 -10.01 -16.90
CA ILE A 102 4.45 -10.78 -18.03
C ILE A 102 5.47 -10.89 -19.18
N ASP A 103 6.21 -9.83 -19.51
CA ASP A 103 7.26 -9.86 -20.53
C ASP A 103 8.35 -10.90 -20.18
N GLU A 104 8.74 -10.95 -18.91
CA GLU A 104 9.71 -11.94 -18.40
C GLU A 104 9.17 -13.37 -18.57
N ILE A 105 7.91 -13.63 -18.23
CA ILE A 105 7.28 -14.94 -18.40
C ILE A 105 7.24 -15.33 -19.87
N ILE A 106 6.80 -14.45 -20.76
CA ILE A 106 6.71 -14.68 -22.22
C ILE A 106 8.08 -14.97 -22.80
N SER A 107 9.14 -14.30 -22.32
CA SER A 107 10.51 -14.52 -22.85
C SER A 107 11.06 -15.94 -22.63
N ARG A 108 10.53 -16.69 -21.68
CA ARG A 108 11.00 -18.03 -21.28
C ARG A 108 9.95 -19.12 -21.38
N ARG A 109 8.73 -18.79 -21.75
CA ARG A 109 7.60 -19.72 -21.87
C ARG A 109 6.93 -19.53 -23.22
N ASP A 110 6.21 -20.53 -23.68
CA ASP A 110 5.47 -20.51 -24.95
C ASP A 110 4.10 -19.80 -24.78
N TYR A 111 4.14 -18.55 -24.31
CA TYR A 111 2.99 -17.67 -24.20
C TYR A 111 3.13 -16.49 -25.15
N VAL A 112 2.01 -15.93 -25.56
CA VAL A 112 1.96 -14.72 -26.39
C VAL A 112 1.04 -13.69 -25.76
N ARG A 113 1.35 -12.40 -25.97
CA ARG A 113 0.42 -11.33 -25.59
C ARG A 113 -0.80 -11.31 -26.50
N GLY A 114 -1.98 -11.16 -25.90
CA GLY A 114 -3.21 -10.92 -26.66
C GLY A 114 -3.32 -9.49 -27.22
N SER A 115 -2.41 -8.58 -26.83
CA SER A 115 -2.38 -7.19 -27.26
C SER A 115 -1.25 -6.93 -28.26
N PHE A 116 -1.49 -6.06 -29.25
CA PHE A 116 -0.49 -5.66 -30.24
C PHE A 116 0.57 -4.71 -29.68
N GLY A 117 1.73 -4.68 -30.33
CA GLY A 117 2.84 -3.77 -30.05
C GLY A 117 3.66 -4.15 -28.83
N SER A 118 4.80 -3.48 -28.70
CA SER A 118 5.75 -3.60 -27.59
C SER A 118 5.79 -2.33 -26.73
N ILE A 119 6.21 -2.44 -25.50
CA ILE A 119 6.36 -1.31 -24.60
C ILE A 119 7.82 -0.96 -24.49
N ALA A 120 8.18 0.25 -24.94
CA ALA A 120 9.52 0.79 -24.87
C ALA A 120 9.66 1.85 -23.78
N GLY A 121 10.90 2.03 -23.28
CA GLY A 121 11.22 3.01 -22.25
C GLY A 121 10.67 2.68 -20.88
N GLY A 122 10.45 3.73 -20.08
CA GLY A 122 9.86 3.64 -18.76
C GLY A 122 10.86 3.65 -17.61
N PHE A 123 10.32 3.69 -16.41
CA PHE A 123 11.00 3.68 -15.13
C PHE A 123 11.06 2.26 -14.54
N THR A 124 11.88 2.05 -13.53
CA THR A 124 11.88 0.80 -12.75
C THR A 124 10.75 0.87 -11.72
N PRO A 125 9.74 -0.01 -11.82
CA PRO A 125 8.60 0.02 -10.90
C PRO A 125 8.99 -0.49 -9.51
N ASP A 126 8.32 0.06 -8.49
CA ASP A 126 8.37 -0.42 -7.11
C ASP A 126 7.01 -0.17 -6.45
N THR A 127 6.19 -1.20 -6.34
CA THR A 127 4.83 -1.09 -5.82
C THR A 127 4.77 -0.71 -4.34
N CYS A 128 5.87 -0.85 -3.58
CA CYS A 128 5.94 -0.41 -2.19
C CYS A 128 5.99 1.12 -2.06
N LYS A 129 6.42 1.85 -3.10
CA LYS A 129 6.55 3.31 -3.13
C LYS A 129 5.25 4.05 -3.47
N THR A 130 4.21 3.35 -3.86
CA THR A 130 2.89 3.91 -4.09
C THR A 130 1.89 3.38 -3.06
N PHE A 131 0.64 3.82 -3.14
CA PHE A 131 -0.37 3.45 -2.14
C PHE A 131 -0.47 1.94 -1.96
N ASN A 132 -0.26 1.46 -0.73
CA ASN A 132 -0.56 0.09 -0.31
C ASN A 132 -0.81 0.02 1.20
N ARG A 133 -1.52 -1.01 1.66
CA ARG A 133 -1.77 -1.33 3.07
C ARG A 133 -0.90 -2.49 3.57
N GLY A 134 0.26 -2.68 2.94
CA GLY A 134 0.99 -3.92 2.95
C GLY A 134 0.35 -4.94 2.00
N TYR A 135 1.08 -5.97 1.60
CA TYR A 135 0.63 -6.94 0.62
C TYR A 135 0.32 -8.30 1.23
N THR A 136 -0.56 -9.03 0.57
CA THR A 136 -0.95 -10.40 0.90
C THR A 136 -1.33 -11.17 -0.36
N GLU A 137 -1.09 -12.46 -0.35
CA GLU A 137 -1.62 -13.43 -1.33
C GLU A 137 -2.93 -14.07 -0.83
N LEU A 138 -3.46 -13.56 0.29
CA LEU A 138 -4.69 -14.01 0.95
C LEU A 138 -4.67 -15.54 1.17
N TYR A 139 -5.56 -16.25 0.50
CA TYR A 139 -5.77 -17.69 0.67
C TYR A 139 -5.25 -18.51 -0.52
N LEU A 140 -4.36 -18.00 -1.35
CA LEU A 140 -3.92 -18.69 -2.56
C LEU A 140 -3.32 -20.08 -2.22
N ASP A 141 -2.53 -20.16 -1.15
CA ASP A 141 -1.93 -21.41 -0.65
C ASP A 141 -2.64 -21.94 0.62
N GLY A 142 -3.90 -21.57 0.81
CA GLY A 142 -4.64 -21.88 2.03
C GLY A 142 -4.56 -20.78 3.09
N ILE A 143 -5.09 -21.06 4.29
CA ILE A 143 -5.17 -20.08 5.38
C ILE A 143 -3.80 -19.97 6.06
N LYS A 144 -2.95 -19.08 5.58
CA LYS A 144 -1.63 -18.84 6.17
C LYS A 144 -1.24 -17.37 6.06
N GLY A 145 -0.53 -16.88 7.05
CA GLY A 145 0.07 -15.54 7.06
C GLY A 145 -0.80 -14.41 7.58
N LYS A 146 -0.23 -13.22 7.56
CA LYS A 146 -0.85 -11.99 8.08
C LYS A 146 -1.56 -11.25 6.94
N TRP A 147 -2.84 -11.49 6.77
CA TRP A 147 -3.67 -10.89 5.72
C TRP A 147 -4.41 -9.62 6.14
N ALA A 148 -4.40 -9.25 7.44
CA ALA A 148 -5.03 -8.05 7.96
C ALA A 148 -4.00 -6.94 8.27
N CYS A 149 -4.43 -5.68 8.16
CA CYS A 149 -3.69 -4.50 8.56
C CYS A 149 -4.48 -3.76 9.65
N MET A 150 -4.27 -4.17 10.92
CA MET A 150 -5.07 -3.70 12.06
C MET A 150 -4.62 -2.33 12.60
N ASP A 151 -3.37 -1.93 12.34
CA ASP A 151 -2.83 -0.67 12.86
C ASP A 151 -3.26 0.54 12.03
N ALA A 152 -3.37 0.38 10.71
CA ALA A 152 -3.79 1.46 9.83
C ALA A 152 -4.68 0.95 8.69
N ALA A 153 -5.83 1.61 8.49
CA ALA A 153 -6.69 1.38 7.33
C ALA A 153 -6.21 2.13 6.07
N LYS A 154 -5.28 3.06 6.23
CA LYS A 154 -4.65 3.87 5.16
C LYS A 154 -3.28 3.31 4.80
N SER A 155 -2.75 3.74 3.65
CA SER A 155 -1.37 3.45 3.27
C SER A 155 -0.41 4.10 4.26
N MET A 156 0.52 3.31 4.76
CA MET A 156 1.64 3.81 5.56
C MET A 156 2.85 4.14 4.68
N GLY A 157 2.98 3.47 3.52
CA GLY A 157 4.17 3.54 2.67
C GLY A 157 5.24 2.52 3.04
N GLU A 158 6.45 2.75 2.53
CA GLU A 158 7.64 1.94 2.77
C GLU A 158 8.21 2.22 4.17
N GLU A 159 8.44 1.19 4.99
CA GLU A 159 9.12 1.36 6.28
C GLU A 159 10.60 1.68 6.06
N ILE A 160 11.04 2.84 6.52
CA ILE A 160 12.40 3.33 6.29
C ILE A 160 13.27 3.35 7.56
N GLY A 161 12.68 3.21 8.74
CA GLY A 161 13.44 3.21 9.99
C GLY A 161 12.63 3.60 11.21
N THR A 162 13.34 3.97 12.24
CA THR A 162 12.76 4.44 13.52
C THR A 162 13.35 5.77 13.93
N VAL A 163 12.60 6.55 14.71
CA VAL A 163 13.09 7.79 15.31
C VAL A 163 14.20 7.49 16.32
N GLY A 164 15.40 7.96 16.03
CA GLY A 164 16.56 7.82 16.91
C GLY A 164 16.68 8.96 17.92
N SER A 165 16.44 10.20 17.47
CA SER A 165 16.42 11.39 18.33
C SER A 165 15.47 12.46 17.79
N LEU A 166 15.01 13.31 18.70
CA LEU A 166 14.13 14.45 18.44
C LEU A 166 14.68 15.67 19.18
N ASN A 167 14.57 16.87 18.57
CA ASN A 167 14.75 18.11 19.31
C ASN A 167 13.51 18.42 20.17
N LYS A 168 13.61 19.47 21.00
CA LYS A 168 12.58 19.81 21.99
C LYS A 168 11.21 20.15 21.38
N ASP A 169 11.18 20.84 20.25
CA ASP A 169 9.94 21.24 19.54
C ASP A 169 9.50 20.21 18.48
N LYS A 170 10.21 19.09 18.36
CA LYS A 170 9.92 17.98 17.41
C LYS A 170 9.86 18.42 15.95
N SER A 171 10.65 19.40 15.58
CA SER A 171 10.82 19.89 14.21
C SER A 171 12.10 19.37 13.54
N SER A 172 13.00 18.76 14.31
CA SER A 172 14.23 18.11 13.82
C SER A 172 14.32 16.70 14.34
N ILE A 173 14.46 15.76 13.42
CA ILE A 173 14.33 14.32 13.65
C ILE A 173 15.58 13.65 13.08
N THR A 174 16.21 12.75 13.84
CA THR A 174 17.24 11.85 13.29
C THR A 174 16.72 10.44 13.29
N LEU A 175 16.78 9.76 12.14
CA LEU A 175 16.32 8.39 11.97
C LEU A 175 17.46 7.38 12.14
N ARG A 176 17.10 6.21 12.66
CA ARG A 176 17.87 4.98 12.49
C ARG A 176 17.28 4.25 11.31
N LEU A 177 17.91 4.38 10.12
CA LEU A 177 17.43 3.77 8.89
C LEU A 177 17.58 2.25 8.92
N THR A 178 16.58 1.53 8.38
CA THR A 178 16.61 0.06 8.25
C THR A 178 17.40 -0.42 7.06
N GLY A 179 17.46 0.38 5.97
CA GLY A 179 18.17 0.05 4.73
C GLY A 179 19.39 0.93 4.50
N LYS A 180 20.53 0.34 4.12
CA LYS A 180 21.76 1.06 3.79
C LYS A 180 21.62 1.95 2.54
N THR A 181 20.65 1.68 1.68
CA THR A 181 20.42 2.38 0.40
C THR A 181 19.31 3.42 0.47
N THR A 182 18.64 3.57 1.62
CA THR A 182 17.55 4.55 1.78
C THR A 182 18.11 5.97 1.76
N VAL A 183 17.74 6.74 0.74
CA VAL A 183 18.10 8.15 0.59
C VAL A 183 16.86 8.99 0.80
N LEU A 184 16.90 9.88 1.80
CA LEU A 184 15.82 10.85 2.08
C LEU A 184 16.01 12.10 1.23
N ARG A 185 14.92 12.69 0.76
CA ARG A 185 14.95 13.90 -0.08
C ARG A 185 13.98 14.96 0.42
N ASN A 186 14.33 16.20 0.14
CA ASN A 186 13.44 17.33 0.42
C ASN A 186 12.09 17.13 -0.29
N GLY A 187 11.03 17.27 0.48
CA GLY A 187 9.67 17.10 -0.02
C GLY A 187 9.11 15.68 0.15
N ASP A 188 9.92 14.69 0.58
CA ASP A 188 9.40 13.36 0.91
C ASP A 188 8.30 13.46 1.97
N GLY A 189 7.27 12.64 1.81
CA GLY A 189 6.19 12.49 2.78
C GLY A 189 6.46 11.30 3.69
N PHE A 190 6.23 11.49 4.98
CA PHE A 190 6.43 10.47 6.00
C PHE A 190 5.15 10.24 6.80
N SER A 191 4.99 9.03 7.33
CA SER A 191 3.90 8.69 8.22
C SER A 191 4.40 7.81 9.37
N PHE A 192 3.66 7.81 10.46
CA PHE A 192 3.92 6.98 11.65
C PHE A 192 2.60 6.72 12.39
N VAL A 193 2.63 5.76 13.30
CA VAL A 193 1.53 5.51 14.23
C VAL A 193 1.87 6.20 15.55
N ALA A 194 1.04 7.13 15.98
CA ALA A 194 1.18 7.81 17.26
C ALA A 194 0.85 6.88 18.44
N ALA A 195 1.15 7.32 19.67
CA ALA A 195 0.95 6.51 20.88
C ALA A 195 -0.53 6.15 21.12
N ASP A 196 -1.47 7.00 20.69
CA ASP A 196 -2.90 6.73 20.72
C ASP A 196 -3.37 5.79 19.60
N GLY A 197 -2.44 5.34 18.74
CA GLY A 197 -2.70 4.49 17.58
C GLY A 197 -3.19 5.24 16.34
N SER A 198 -3.34 6.56 16.37
CA SER A 198 -3.68 7.34 15.18
C SER A 198 -2.53 7.35 14.17
N VAL A 199 -2.87 7.44 12.88
CA VAL A 199 -1.88 7.61 11.81
C VAL A 199 -1.66 9.09 11.57
N CYS A 200 -0.46 9.54 11.86
CA CYS A 200 0.01 10.89 11.63
C CYS A 200 0.97 10.94 10.44
N GLY A 201 1.04 12.10 9.79
CA GLY A 201 1.95 12.34 8.67
C GLY A 201 2.64 13.69 8.77
N PHE A 202 3.84 13.76 8.21
CA PHE A 202 4.59 15.01 8.08
C PHE A 202 5.39 15.03 6.78
N ARG A 203 5.80 16.21 6.36
CA ARG A 203 6.65 16.40 5.19
C ARG A 203 8.07 16.72 5.66
N GLY A 204 9.06 16.13 5.02
CA GLY A 204 10.46 16.51 5.20
C GLY A 204 10.79 17.76 4.37
N ASP A 205 10.90 18.92 5.02
CA ASP A 205 11.22 20.17 4.32
C ASP A 205 12.70 20.19 3.92
N VAL A 206 13.57 19.74 4.82
CA VAL A 206 15.01 19.56 4.55
C VAL A 206 15.43 18.18 5.05
N CYS A 207 15.96 17.37 4.15
CA CYS A 207 16.50 16.05 4.45
C CYS A 207 18.01 16.03 4.13
N ASN A 208 18.81 15.60 5.10
CA ASN A 208 20.25 15.45 4.96
C ASN A 208 20.73 14.18 5.66
N GLY A 209 21.20 13.20 4.86
CA GLY A 209 21.53 11.87 5.37
C GLY A 209 20.32 11.23 6.03
N ASN A 210 20.39 10.97 7.33
CA ASN A 210 19.31 10.43 8.14
C ASN A 210 18.55 11.50 8.98
N SER A 211 18.84 12.78 8.75
CA SER A 211 18.22 13.89 9.47
C SER A 211 17.12 14.53 8.65
N ILE A 212 16.00 14.84 9.28
CA ILE A 212 14.82 15.47 8.68
C ILE A 212 14.47 16.72 9.49
N ARG A 213 14.32 17.86 8.80
CA ARG A 213 13.66 19.04 9.36
C ARG A 213 12.27 19.16 8.77
N CYS A 214 11.29 19.41 9.61
CA CYS A 214 9.88 19.49 9.26
C CYS A 214 9.15 20.51 10.14
N LYS A 215 7.88 20.72 9.89
CA LYS A 215 7.02 21.39 10.87
C LYS A 215 6.94 20.58 12.15
N SER A 216 6.75 21.26 13.30
CA SER A 216 6.56 20.58 14.58
C SER A 216 5.50 19.46 14.49
N THR A 217 5.85 18.28 14.98
CA THR A 217 5.00 17.07 14.93
C THR A 217 4.83 16.55 16.36
N PRO A 218 3.87 17.10 17.15
CA PRO A 218 3.75 16.85 18.59
C PRO A 218 3.57 15.37 18.97
N GLU A 219 2.91 14.58 18.12
CA GLU A 219 2.60 13.18 18.34
C GLU A 219 3.82 12.26 18.15
N LEU A 220 4.92 12.78 17.56
CA LEU A 220 6.11 11.99 17.28
C LEU A 220 6.89 11.71 18.56
N PHE A 221 7.47 10.50 18.67
CA PHE A 221 8.24 10.04 19.82
C PHE A 221 9.47 9.22 19.40
N ILE A 222 10.45 9.12 20.28
CA ILE A 222 11.66 8.32 20.05
C ILE A 222 11.27 6.85 19.96
N GLY A 223 11.77 6.14 18.95
CA GLY A 223 11.43 4.75 18.67
C GLY A 223 10.22 4.55 17.78
N ALA A 224 9.46 5.62 17.42
CA ALA A 224 8.36 5.52 16.46
C ALA A 224 8.88 4.99 15.12
N ARG A 225 8.18 4.01 14.53
CA ARG A 225 8.47 3.50 13.18
C ARG A 225 8.05 4.54 12.16
N ILE A 226 8.94 4.88 11.24
CA ILE A 226 8.71 5.86 10.18
C ILE A 226 8.57 5.16 8.86
N PHE A 227 7.53 5.55 8.14
CA PHE A 227 7.22 5.07 6.81
C PHE A 227 7.30 6.23 5.83
N ARG A 228 7.82 6.00 4.62
CA ARG A 228 7.81 6.97 3.52
C ARG A 228 6.62 6.68 2.62
N ASN A 229 5.63 7.56 2.63
CA ASN A 229 4.41 7.44 1.83
C ASN A 229 4.43 8.28 0.54
N ILE A 230 5.40 9.19 0.40
CA ILE A 230 5.71 9.93 -0.83
C ILE A 230 7.22 9.91 -1.03
N ASP A 231 7.70 9.27 -2.10
CA ASP A 231 9.08 9.31 -2.57
C ASP A 231 9.17 10.28 -3.74
N THR A 232 9.63 11.51 -3.47
CA THR A 232 9.70 12.57 -4.49
C THR A 232 10.65 12.27 -5.64
N ALA A 233 11.70 11.47 -5.40
CA ALA A 233 12.61 11.06 -6.46
C ALA A 233 11.95 10.05 -7.39
N PHE A 234 11.22 9.11 -6.84
CA PHE A 234 10.49 8.11 -7.59
C PHE A 234 9.37 8.72 -8.44
N GLU A 235 8.58 9.65 -7.88
CA GLU A 235 7.56 10.39 -8.62
C GLU A 235 8.17 11.15 -9.82
N LYS A 236 9.29 11.87 -9.59
CA LYS A 236 10.02 12.56 -10.66
C LYS A 236 10.60 11.61 -11.71
N GLU A 237 11.05 10.43 -11.31
CA GLU A 237 11.57 9.42 -12.25
C GLU A 237 10.44 8.90 -13.14
N MET A 238 9.27 8.60 -12.59
CA MET A 238 8.09 8.21 -13.36
C MET A 238 7.69 9.26 -14.39
N ASP A 239 7.77 10.55 -14.04
CA ASP A 239 7.41 11.64 -14.96
C ASP A 239 8.45 11.85 -16.06
N ARG A 240 9.73 11.66 -15.74
CA ARG A 240 10.84 11.82 -16.71
C ARG A 240 10.96 10.68 -17.71
N LYS A 241 10.50 9.49 -17.33
CA LYS A 241 10.67 8.27 -18.11
C LYS A 241 9.32 7.66 -18.44
N PRO A 242 8.53 8.29 -19.32
CA PRO A 242 7.27 7.72 -19.77
C PRO A 242 7.49 6.41 -20.53
N CYS A 243 6.54 5.50 -20.42
CA CYS A 243 6.47 4.35 -21.30
C CYS A 243 5.77 4.78 -22.60
N THR A 244 6.28 4.31 -23.74
CA THR A 244 5.62 4.41 -25.04
C THR A 244 5.22 3.01 -25.50
N ARG A 245 4.18 2.92 -26.29
CA ARG A 245 3.76 1.68 -26.95
C ARG A 245 3.93 1.87 -28.46
N GLU A 246 4.73 1.00 -29.07
CA GLU A 246 5.05 0.95 -30.50
C GLU A 246 4.50 -0.32 -31.12
#